data_6c9ef1da75560ea46674588e771d4af7
#
_entry.id   6c9ef1da75560ea46674588e771d4af7
#
_cell.length_a   1.000
_cell.length_b   1.000
_cell.length_c   1.000
_cell.angle_alpha   90.00
_cell.angle_beta   90.00
_cell.angle_gamma   90.00
#
_symmetry.space_group_name_H-M   'P 1'
#
loop_
_entity.id
_entity.type
_entity.pdbx_description
1 polymer ?
#
loop_
_entity_poly.entity_id
_entity_poly.type
_entity_poly.pdbx_seq_one_letter_code
_entity_poly.pdbx_strand_id
1 'polypeptide(L)'
;MRCEMLRPLLLSALPLLAASTVSGQAPTPPAAQLEAMKRFDLWVGEWKGSGWLSRGGDGRHEFRIDEKVQRKLGGTVLLVEGRGTSRTDKGQEVATHESVTLLYYDDKAGRYHWNAHDLRGGTIDAEPKLVDGGFEWGFRVEERGVTVRFTIRFDEKRWHEVGETSADGKTWNKFLEMTLERQR
;
A
#
# COMPACT_ATOMS: atom_id res chain seq x y z
N MET A 1 -17.13 10.50 -93.54
CA MET A 1 -15.84 10.47 -92.90
C MET A 1 -16.12 10.71 -91.38
N ARG A 2 -16.07 9.62 -90.59
CA ARG A 2 -16.26 9.71 -89.09
C ARG A 2 -14.87 9.51 -88.49
N CYS A 3 -14.48 10.52 -87.72
CA CYS A 3 -13.21 10.47 -86.97
C CYS A 3 -13.52 9.89 -85.58
N GLU A 4 -13.03 8.72 -85.26
CA GLU A 4 -13.12 8.12 -83.95
C GLU A 4 -11.95 8.59 -83.10
N MET A 5 -12.32 9.30 -81.99
CA MET A 5 -11.33 9.70 -80.99
C MET A 5 -11.11 8.58 -79.99
N LEU A 6 -9.89 8.07 -79.94
CA LEU A 6 -9.41 7.17 -78.90
C LEU A 6 -9.32 7.93 -77.55
N ARG A 7 -10.01 7.42 -76.52
CA ARG A 7 -9.87 7.85 -75.18
C ARG A 7 -8.75 7.03 -74.49
N PRO A 8 -7.78 7.64 -73.78
CA PRO A 8 -6.84 6.90 -72.97
C PRO A 8 -7.48 6.47 -71.67
N LEU A 9 -7.34 5.19 -71.33
CA LEU A 9 -7.62 4.60 -70.01
C LEU A 9 -6.55 5.09 -69.01
N LEU A 10 -7.01 5.91 -68.04
CA LEU A 10 -6.23 6.23 -66.85
C LEU A 10 -6.30 5.05 -65.85
N LEU A 11 -5.21 4.29 -65.71
CA LEU A 11 -5.03 3.33 -64.63
C LEU A 11 -4.73 4.11 -63.35
N SER A 12 -5.69 4.17 -62.45
CA SER A 12 -5.49 4.69 -61.10
C SER A 12 -4.78 3.63 -60.26
N ALA A 13 -3.52 3.87 -59.96
CA ALA A 13 -2.78 3.09 -58.95
C ALA A 13 -3.26 3.50 -57.53
N LEU A 14 -3.94 2.59 -56.85
CA LEU A 14 -4.25 2.70 -55.41
C LEU A 14 -2.95 2.53 -54.60
N PRO A 15 -2.58 3.48 -53.73
CA PRO A 15 -1.46 3.24 -52.81
C PRO A 15 -1.88 2.24 -51.73
N LEU A 16 -1.16 1.13 -51.65
CA LEU A 16 -1.26 0.16 -50.55
C LEU A 16 -0.76 0.85 -49.28
N LEU A 17 -1.66 1.24 -48.39
CA LEU A 17 -1.32 1.67 -47.03
C LEU A 17 -0.80 0.44 -46.27
N ALA A 18 0.50 0.38 -46.08
CA ALA A 18 1.12 -0.56 -45.17
C ALA A 18 0.73 -0.18 -43.72
N ALA A 19 -0.16 -0.97 -43.13
CA ALA A 19 -0.48 -0.85 -41.69
C ALA A 19 0.75 -1.27 -40.89
N SER A 20 1.47 -0.29 -40.37
CA SER A 20 2.56 -0.53 -39.39
C SER A 20 1.91 -1.05 -38.10
N THR A 21 2.05 -2.35 -37.83
CA THR A 21 1.70 -2.93 -36.53
C THR A 21 2.69 -2.39 -35.51
N VAL A 22 2.24 -1.42 -34.71
CA VAL A 22 2.96 -1.01 -33.49
C VAL A 22 2.93 -2.20 -32.54
N SER A 23 4.02 -2.95 -32.48
CA SER A 23 4.25 -4.00 -31.47
C SER A 23 4.49 -3.30 -30.14
N GLY A 24 3.40 -2.93 -29.46
CA GLY A 24 3.43 -2.35 -28.12
C GLY A 24 3.86 -3.41 -27.11
N GLN A 25 5.13 -3.47 -26.78
CA GLN A 25 5.59 -4.26 -25.64
C GLN A 25 5.01 -3.66 -24.37
N ALA A 26 4.33 -4.48 -23.54
CA ALA A 26 3.80 -4.01 -22.27
C ALA A 26 4.94 -3.45 -21.42
N PRO A 27 4.72 -2.31 -20.70
CA PRO A 27 5.76 -1.73 -19.86
C PRO A 27 6.20 -2.75 -18.80
N THR A 28 7.51 -2.95 -18.70
CA THR A 28 8.11 -3.85 -17.69
C THR A 28 8.40 -3.04 -16.43
N PRO A 29 7.97 -3.52 -15.24
CA PRO A 29 8.29 -2.86 -13.99
C PRO A 29 9.81 -2.75 -13.74
N PRO A 30 10.30 -1.67 -13.10
CA PRO A 30 11.71 -1.49 -12.79
C PRO A 30 12.25 -2.61 -11.90
N ALA A 31 13.36 -3.24 -12.32
CA ALA A 31 13.94 -4.38 -11.61
C ALA A 31 14.39 -4.04 -10.19
N ALA A 32 14.95 -2.85 -9.97
CA ALA A 32 15.38 -2.40 -8.65
C ALA A 32 14.20 -2.25 -7.67
N GLN A 33 13.06 -1.73 -8.13
CA GLN A 33 11.85 -1.63 -7.32
C GLN A 33 11.31 -3.03 -6.99
N LEU A 34 11.25 -3.93 -7.96
CA LEU A 34 10.80 -5.31 -7.72
C LEU A 34 11.69 -6.01 -6.69
N GLU A 35 13.01 -5.86 -6.78
CA GLU A 35 13.95 -6.47 -5.83
C GLU A 35 13.76 -5.92 -4.42
N ALA A 36 13.66 -4.59 -4.27
CA ALA A 36 13.41 -3.97 -2.99
C ALA A 36 12.07 -4.43 -2.37
N MET A 37 11.02 -4.59 -3.18
CA MET A 37 9.70 -4.99 -2.70
C MET A 37 9.58 -6.48 -2.32
N LYS A 38 10.56 -7.34 -2.66
CA LYS A 38 10.60 -8.75 -2.20
C LYS A 38 10.69 -8.88 -0.67
N ARG A 39 11.21 -7.87 0.02
CA ARG A 39 11.28 -7.84 1.49
C ARG A 39 9.93 -8.03 2.17
N PHE A 40 8.85 -7.77 1.45
CA PHE A 40 7.48 -7.84 1.94
C PHE A 40 6.70 -9.06 1.40
N ASP A 41 7.37 -10.03 0.76
CA ASP A 41 6.69 -11.20 0.17
C ASP A 41 5.88 -11.99 1.20
N LEU A 42 6.45 -12.19 2.38
CA LEU A 42 5.79 -12.88 3.48
C LEU A 42 4.64 -12.07 4.09
N TRP A 43 4.56 -10.78 3.84
CA TRP A 43 3.47 -9.94 4.36
C TRP A 43 2.25 -9.92 3.45
N VAL A 44 2.40 -10.20 2.15
CA VAL A 44 1.29 -10.27 1.19
C VAL A 44 0.30 -11.36 1.59
N GLY A 45 -0.99 -11.01 1.70
CA GLY A 45 -2.06 -11.94 2.06
C GLY A 45 -3.20 -11.29 2.82
N GLU A 46 -4.08 -12.11 3.36
CA GLU A 46 -5.18 -11.70 4.22
C GLU A 46 -4.89 -12.10 5.67
N TRP A 47 -5.16 -11.18 6.58
CA TRP A 47 -4.80 -11.29 7.98
C TRP A 47 -5.96 -10.91 8.86
N LYS A 48 -6.18 -11.65 9.95
CA LYS A 48 -7.21 -11.35 10.94
C LYS A 48 -6.67 -11.51 12.33
N GLY A 49 -7.10 -10.62 13.21
CA GLY A 49 -6.66 -10.70 14.59
C GLY A 49 -7.33 -9.70 15.50
N SER A 50 -6.63 -9.41 16.57
CA SER A 50 -7.10 -8.47 17.58
C SER A 50 -5.93 -7.74 18.22
N GLY A 51 -6.26 -6.68 18.88
CA GLY A 51 -5.32 -5.87 19.61
C GLY A 51 -6.01 -4.99 20.63
N TRP A 52 -5.22 -4.13 21.22
CA TRP A 52 -5.71 -3.08 22.13
C TRP A 52 -5.08 -1.73 21.75
N LEU A 53 -5.81 -0.68 22.03
CA LEU A 53 -5.41 0.70 21.84
C LEU A 53 -5.68 1.48 23.15
N SER A 54 -4.73 2.30 23.60
CA SER A 54 -4.90 3.24 24.72
C SER A 54 -4.86 4.67 24.20
N ARG A 55 -5.85 5.47 24.59
CA ARG A 55 -5.98 6.89 24.19
C ARG A 55 -5.70 7.84 25.36
N GLY A 56 -4.63 7.58 26.12
CA GLY A 56 -4.16 8.54 27.13
C GLY A 56 -5.07 8.64 28.37
N GLY A 57 -5.14 7.61 29.18
CA GLY A 57 -5.82 7.63 30.49
C GLY A 57 -7.09 6.77 30.58
N ASP A 58 -7.72 6.45 29.46
CA ASP A 58 -9.00 5.71 29.44
C ASP A 58 -8.85 4.19 29.49
N GLY A 59 -7.64 3.69 29.79
CA GLY A 59 -7.37 2.27 29.82
C GLY A 59 -7.11 1.70 28.40
N ARG A 60 -7.24 0.37 28.27
CA ARG A 60 -7.09 -0.35 27.02
C ARG A 60 -8.46 -0.63 26.41
N HIS A 61 -8.62 -0.26 25.15
CA HIS A 61 -9.80 -0.57 24.34
C HIS A 61 -9.44 -1.68 23.37
N GLU A 62 -10.08 -2.82 23.52
CA GLU A 62 -9.86 -3.96 22.61
C GLU A 62 -10.57 -3.75 21.28
N PHE A 63 -9.94 -4.23 20.21
CA PHE A 63 -10.50 -4.21 18.87
C PHE A 63 -10.18 -5.52 18.12
N ARG A 64 -10.95 -5.79 17.09
CA ARG A 64 -10.64 -6.77 16.05
C ARG A 64 -10.18 -6.03 14.81
N ILE A 65 -9.34 -6.68 14.02
CA ILE A 65 -8.78 -6.09 12.81
C ILE A 65 -8.70 -7.15 11.71
N ASP A 66 -9.14 -6.78 10.53
CA ASP A 66 -8.94 -7.48 9.29
C ASP A 66 -8.01 -6.62 8.42
N GLU A 67 -6.93 -7.21 7.92
CA GLU A 67 -5.95 -6.55 7.06
C GLU A 67 -5.76 -7.35 5.78
N LYS A 68 -5.60 -6.63 4.67
CA LYS A 68 -5.34 -7.21 3.37
C LYS A 68 -4.17 -6.51 2.70
N VAL A 69 -3.13 -7.29 2.38
CA VAL A 69 -1.92 -6.79 1.71
C VAL A 69 -1.85 -7.39 0.31
N GLN A 70 -1.87 -6.54 -0.72
CA GLN A 70 -1.91 -6.96 -2.11
C GLN A 70 -0.79 -6.31 -2.93
N ARG A 71 -0.19 -7.08 -3.84
CA ARG A 71 0.69 -6.52 -4.86
C ARG A 71 -0.10 -5.83 -5.96
N LYS A 72 0.33 -4.63 -6.32
CA LYS A 72 -0.22 -3.81 -7.42
C LYS A 72 0.90 -3.42 -8.40
N LEU A 73 0.52 -2.92 -9.55
CA LEU A 73 1.42 -2.40 -10.59
C LEU A 73 2.60 -3.35 -10.90
N GLY A 74 2.28 -4.62 -11.15
CA GLY A 74 3.28 -5.64 -11.47
C GLY A 74 4.22 -5.99 -10.30
N GLY A 75 3.88 -5.62 -9.07
CA GLY A 75 4.64 -5.94 -7.86
C GLY A 75 5.47 -4.80 -7.28
N THR A 76 5.46 -3.62 -7.90
CA THR A 76 6.23 -2.44 -7.44
C THR A 76 5.56 -1.68 -6.29
N VAL A 77 4.27 -1.93 -6.05
CA VAL A 77 3.49 -1.28 -4.99
C VAL A 77 2.74 -2.33 -4.19
N LEU A 78 2.67 -2.19 -2.87
CA LEU A 78 1.71 -2.88 -2.03
C LEU A 78 0.56 -1.93 -1.69
N LEU A 79 -0.67 -2.45 -1.83
CA LEU A 79 -1.87 -1.87 -1.27
C LEU A 79 -2.18 -2.63 0.02
N VAL A 80 -2.27 -1.89 1.13
CA VAL A 80 -2.66 -2.40 2.45
C VAL A 80 -4.01 -1.78 2.80
N GLU A 81 -4.99 -2.62 3.06
CA GLU A 81 -6.35 -2.22 3.45
C GLU A 81 -6.63 -2.78 4.83
N GLY A 82 -6.97 -1.90 5.78
CA GLY A 82 -7.25 -2.25 7.17
C GLY A 82 -8.66 -1.88 7.59
N ARG A 83 -9.34 -2.78 8.31
CA ARG A 83 -10.65 -2.54 8.90
C ARG A 83 -10.72 -3.04 10.33
N GLY A 84 -10.79 -2.09 11.28
CA GLY A 84 -10.93 -2.37 12.71
C GLY A 84 -12.36 -2.22 13.20
N THR A 85 -12.77 -3.11 14.11
CA THR A 85 -14.08 -3.05 14.78
C THR A 85 -13.90 -3.19 16.30
N SER A 86 -14.80 -2.59 17.06
CA SER A 86 -14.90 -2.76 18.52
C SER A 86 -16.33 -3.00 18.94
N ARG A 87 -16.52 -3.55 20.13
CA ARG A 87 -17.85 -3.70 20.71
C ARG A 87 -18.15 -2.53 21.64
N THR A 88 -19.35 -1.97 21.51
CA THR A 88 -19.90 -1.01 22.48
C THR A 88 -20.29 -1.71 23.78
N ASP A 89 -20.55 -0.94 24.84
CA ASP A 89 -21.08 -1.45 26.12
C ASP A 89 -22.41 -2.20 25.97
N LYS A 90 -23.16 -1.91 24.90
CA LYS A 90 -24.40 -2.61 24.52
C LYS A 90 -24.17 -3.85 23.68
N GLY A 91 -22.90 -4.26 23.45
CA GLY A 91 -22.52 -5.43 22.67
C GLY A 91 -22.63 -5.28 21.16
N GLN A 92 -22.94 -4.08 20.65
CA GLN A 92 -22.99 -3.80 19.22
C GLN A 92 -21.58 -3.68 18.64
N GLU A 93 -21.33 -4.30 17.50
CA GLU A 93 -20.10 -4.14 16.76
C GLU A 93 -20.14 -2.85 15.92
N VAL A 94 -19.11 -2.01 16.06
CA VAL A 94 -18.98 -0.74 15.34
C VAL A 94 -17.61 -0.68 14.67
N ALA A 95 -17.57 -0.13 13.46
CA ALA A 95 -16.30 0.18 12.80
C ALA A 95 -15.58 1.31 13.53
N THR A 96 -14.33 1.10 13.89
CA THR A 96 -13.51 2.07 14.64
C THR A 96 -12.32 2.56 13.85
N HIS A 97 -11.91 1.81 12.84
CA HIS A 97 -10.78 2.09 11.97
C HIS A 97 -11.07 1.55 10.57
N GLU A 98 -10.72 2.33 9.56
CA GLU A 98 -10.65 1.91 8.18
C GLU A 98 -9.56 2.73 7.51
N SER A 99 -8.65 2.06 6.83
CA SER A 99 -7.49 2.70 6.21
C SER A 99 -7.08 2.03 4.90
N VAL A 100 -6.45 2.82 4.06
CA VAL A 100 -5.78 2.39 2.84
C VAL A 100 -4.38 2.95 2.83
N THR A 101 -3.39 2.10 2.55
CA THR A 101 -1.99 2.50 2.47
C THR A 101 -1.34 1.99 1.21
N LEU A 102 -0.51 2.83 0.59
CA LEU A 102 0.42 2.45 -0.46
C LEU A 102 1.83 2.39 0.12
N LEU A 103 2.47 1.22 0.02
CA LEU A 103 3.87 1.01 0.33
C LEU A 103 4.63 0.72 -0.97
N TYR A 104 5.68 1.49 -1.24
CA TYR A 104 6.51 1.31 -2.43
C TYR A 104 7.94 1.75 -2.18
N TYR A 105 8.84 1.37 -3.09
CA TYR A 105 10.24 1.79 -3.09
C TYR A 105 10.50 2.80 -4.21
N ASP A 106 11.09 3.95 -3.86
CA ASP A 106 11.62 4.91 -4.82
C ASP A 106 13.10 4.59 -5.07
N ASP A 107 13.41 4.02 -6.22
CA ASP A 107 14.76 3.61 -6.61
C ASP A 107 15.70 4.80 -6.87
N LYS A 108 15.16 5.97 -7.21
CA LYS A 108 15.94 7.19 -7.38
C LYS A 108 16.33 7.82 -6.06
N ALA A 109 15.39 7.84 -5.10
CA ALA A 109 15.63 8.35 -3.75
C ALA A 109 16.27 7.31 -2.82
N GLY A 110 16.26 6.02 -3.18
CA GLY A 110 16.83 4.94 -2.40
C GLY A 110 16.07 4.65 -1.11
N ARG A 111 14.75 4.86 -1.06
CA ARG A 111 13.95 4.76 0.16
C ARG A 111 12.55 4.23 -0.09
N TYR A 112 11.94 3.69 0.97
CA TYR A 112 10.54 3.28 0.98
C TYR A 112 9.64 4.47 1.31
N HIS A 113 8.41 4.43 0.79
CA HIS A 113 7.34 5.37 1.09
C HIS A 113 6.13 4.64 1.63
N TRP A 114 5.48 5.25 2.62
CA TRP A 114 4.25 4.84 3.26
C TRP A 114 3.24 5.97 3.19
N ASN A 115 2.30 5.86 2.24
CA ASN A 115 1.24 6.86 2.08
C ASN A 115 -0.07 6.25 2.57
N ALA A 116 -0.53 6.67 3.73
CA ALA A 116 -1.72 6.16 4.38
C ALA A 116 -2.85 7.19 4.42
N HIS A 117 -4.07 6.69 4.28
CA HIS A 117 -5.31 7.46 4.39
C HIS A 117 -6.26 6.71 5.29
N ASP A 118 -7.00 7.43 6.15
CA ASP A 118 -8.00 6.85 7.03
C ASP A 118 -9.41 7.37 6.76
N LEU A 119 -10.41 6.67 7.29
CA LEU A 119 -11.84 7.01 7.16
C LEU A 119 -12.19 8.43 7.65
N ARG A 120 -11.39 9.02 8.52
CA ARG A 120 -11.62 10.37 9.09
C ARG A 120 -10.98 11.46 8.24
N GLY A 121 -10.38 11.12 7.10
CA GLY A 121 -9.67 12.04 6.22
C GLY A 121 -8.25 12.35 6.68
N GLY A 122 -7.72 11.59 7.65
CA GLY A 122 -6.32 11.66 8.04
C GLY A 122 -5.42 11.14 6.93
N THR A 123 -4.28 11.80 6.74
CA THR A 123 -3.25 11.38 5.79
C THR A 123 -1.89 11.34 6.47
N ILE A 124 -1.10 10.33 6.17
CA ILE A 124 0.27 10.18 6.65
C ILE A 124 1.17 9.88 5.46
N ASP A 125 2.26 10.62 5.37
CA ASP A 125 3.38 10.33 4.48
C ASP A 125 4.61 10.06 5.36
N ALA A 126 5.13 8.83 5.29
CA ALA A 126 6.25 8.40 6.12
C ALA A 126 7.27 7.59 5.30
N GLU A 127 8.48 7.50 5.85
CA GLU A 127 9.60 6.73 5.27
C GLU A 127 9.87 5.48 6.11
N PRO A 128 9.34 4.31 5.73
CA PRO A 128 9.62 3.06 6.42
C PRO A 128 11.09 2.69 6.40
N LYS A 129 11.57 2.16 7.53
CA LYS A 129 12.92 1.61 7.67
C LYS A 129 12.82 0.13 7.93
N LEU A 130 13.61 -0.65 7.22
CA LEU A 130 13.69 -2.10 7.45
C LEU A 130 14.31 -2.37 8.81
N VAL A 131 13.72 -3.30 9.56
CA VAL A 131 14.24 -3.85 10.80
C VAL A 131 14.23 -5.38 10.70
N ASP A 132 14.82 -6.06 11.68
CA ASP A 132 14.80 -7.52 11.70
C ASP A 132 13.36 -8.06 11.78
N GLY A 133 13.02 -8.92 10.82
CA GLY A 133 11.70 -9.54 10.69
C GLY A 133 10.57 -8.59 10.24
N GLY A 134 10.88 -7.38 9.72
CA GLY A 134 9.84 -6.45 9.30
C GLY A 134 10.31 -5.04 8.98
N PHE A 135 9.55 -4.07 9.40
CA PHE A 135 9.86 -2.65 9.19
C PHE A 135 9.26 -1.77 10.30
N GLU A 136 9.78 -0.57 10.38
CA GLU A 136 9.33 0.49 11.28
C GLU A 136 8.95 1.71 10.46
N TRP A 137 7.85 2.37 10.82
CA TRP A 137 7.44 3.64 10.26
C TRP A 137 6.90 4.56 11.35
N GLY A 138 6.81 5.84 11.08
CA GLY A 138 6.31 6.77 12.09
C GLY A 138 6.24 8.19 11.56
N PHE A 139 5.68 9.07 12.39
CA PHE A 139 5.49 10.48 12.10
C PHE A 139 5.51 11.30 13.38
N ARG A 140 5.63 12.60 13.22
CA ARG A 140 5.55 13.55 14.34
C ARG A 140 4.18 14.20 14.38
N VAL A 141 3.61 14.28 15.57
CA VAL A 141 2.38 15.04 15.86
C VAL A 141 2.81 16.38 16.47
N GLU A 142 2.92 17.39 15.63
CA GLU A 142 3.49 18.69 16.03
C GLU A 142 2.70 19.37 17.16
N GLU A 143 1.36 19.33 17.08
CA GLU A 143 0.46 19.96 18.08
C GLU A 143 0.63 19.35 19.47
N ARG A 144 1.13 18.12 19.57
CA ARG A 144 1.36 17.41 20.83
C ARG A 144 2.84 17.31 21.19
N GLY A 145 3.73 17.70 20.29
CA GLY A 145 5.17 17.58 20.46
C GLY A 145 5.66 16.14 20.62
N VAL A 146 4.91 15.13 20.11
CA VAL A 146 5.25 13.72 20.26
C VAL A 146 5.56 13.08 18.90
N THR A 147 6.48 12.13 18.91
CA THR A 147 6.73 11.23 17.77
C THR A 147 5.97 9.94 17.99
N VAL A 148 5.30 9.47 16.95
CA VAL A 148 4.62 8.18 16.88
C VAL A 148 5.49 7.24 16.07
N ARG A 149 5.60 5.99 16.52
CA ARG A 149 6.32 4.93 15.84
C ARG A 149 5.48 3.66 15.84
N PHE A 150 5.45 2.97 14.71
CA PHE A 150 4.89 1.65 14.57
C PHE A 150 5.99 0.70 14.14
N THR A 151 6.10 -0.43 14.82
CA THR A 151 7.00 -1.52 14.45
C THR A 151 6.17 -2.72 14.04
N ILE A 152 6.29 -3.11 12.80
CA ILE A 152 5.58 -4.24 12.19
C ILE A 152 6.58 -5.38 11.97
N ARG A 153 6.28 -6.58 12.52
CA ARG A 153 7.01 -7.82 12.27
C ARG A 153 6.07 -8.87 11.73
N PHE A 154 6.52 -9.64 10.78
CA PHE A 154 5.71 -10.67 10.15
C PHE A 154 6.54 -11.89 9.73
N ASP A 155 5.88 -13.01 9.75
CA ASP A 155 6.36 -14.28 9.18
C ASP A 155 5.27 -14.92 8.32
N GLU A 156 5.41 -16.18 7.96
CA GLU A 156 4.44 -16.92 7.16
C GLU A 156 3.05 -17.04 7.81
N LYS A 157 2.96 -16.91 9.14
CA LYS A 157 1.75 -17.20 9.92
C LYS A 157 1.24 -16.02 10.73
N ARG A 158 2.13 -15.12 11.14
CA ARG A 158 1.83 -14.08 12.12
C ARG A 158 2.29 -12.72 11.64
N TRP A 159 1.47 -11.71 11.92
CA TRP A 159 1.80 -10.29 11.88
C TRP A 159 1.64 -9.74 13.30
N HIS A 160 2.68 -9.15 13.84
CA HIS A 160 2.68 -8.47 15.13
C HIS A 160 3.03 -7.01 14.93
N GLU A 161 2.24 -6.11 15.49
CA GLU A 161 2.45 -4.67 15.39
C GLU A 161 2.37 -4.02 16.77
N VAL A 162 3.30 -3.10 17.02
CA VAL A 162 3.38 -2.28 18.22
C VAL A 162 3.42 -0.81 17.82
N GLY A 163 2.52 -0.01 18.39
CA GLY A 163 2.50 1.45 18.29
C GLY A 163 2.99 2.08 19.59
N GLU A 164 3.92 3.03 19.47
CA GLU A 164 4.53 3.71 20.60
C GLU A 164 4.60 5.22 20.35
N THR A 165 4.58 5.99 21.43
CA THR A 165 4.78 7.46 21.40
C THR A 165 5.96 7.86 22.27
N SER A 166 6.66 8.91 21.84
CA SER A 166 7.77 9.50 22.60
C SER A 166 7.75 11.02 22.48
N ALA A 167 7.96 11.71 23.58
CA ALA A 167 8.15 13.17 23.62
C ALA A 167 9.62 13.56 23.42
N ASP A 168 10.56 12.72 23.83
CA ASP A 168 12.00 12.98 23.87
C ASP A 168 12.82 12.17 22.85
N GLY A 169 12.17 11.26 22.11
CA GLY A 169 12.82 10.33 21.19
C GLY A 169 13.62 9.20 21.88
N LYS A 170 13.58 9.11 23.20
CA LYS A 170 14.34 8.14 24.00
C LYS A 170 13.42 7.22 24.80
N THR A 171 12.44 7.80 25.48
CA THR A 171 11.45 7.06 26.28
C THR A 171 10.22 6.81 25.42
N TRP A 172 9.87 5.54 25.21
CA TRP A 172 8.76 5.13 24.37
C TRP A 172 7.65 4.51 25.21
N ASN A 173 6.43 5.00 25.03
CA ASN A 173 5.24 4.51 25.71
C ASN A 173 4.33 3.80 24.72
N LYS A 174 4.10 2.52 24.96
CA LYS A 174 3.23 1.70 24.10
C LYS A 174 1.77 2.15 24.27
N PHE A 175 1.12 2.44 23.15
CA PHE A 175 -0.30 2.79 23.09
C PHE A 175 -1.13 1.83 22.24
N LEU A 176 -0.50 1.01 21.40
CA LEU A 176 -1.15 0.01 20.56
C LEU A 176 -0.32 -1.26 20.54
N GLU A 177 -1.00 -2.39 20.56
CA GLU A 177 -0.41 -3.69 20.23
C GLU A 177 -1.47 -4.58 19.60
N MET A 178 -1.12 -5.23 18.48
CA MET A 178 -2.00 -6.18 17.83
C MET A 178 -1.24 -7.39 17.30
N THR A 179 -1.96 -8.50 17.19
CA THR A 179 -1.45 -9.72 16.57
C THR A 179 -2.51 -10.26 15.63
N LEU A 180 -2.09 -10.53 14.40
CA LEU A 180 -2.93 -11.10 13.36
C LEU A 180 -2.36 -12.43 12.90
N GLU A 181 -3.25 -13.32 12.50
CA GLU A 181 -2.93 -14.61 11.88
C GLU A 181 -3.30 -14.58 10.41
N ARG A 182 -2.46 -15.23 9.60
CA ARG A 182 -2.70 -15.37 8.17
C ARG A 182 -3.95 -16.19 7.93
N GLN A 183 -4.80 -15.71 7.05
CA GLN A 183 -5.95 -16.45 6.58
C GLN A 183 -5.56 -17.37 5.42
N ARG A 184 -6.23 -18.53 5.31
CA ARG A 184 -5.99 -19.54 4.26
C ARG A 184 -6.74 -19.22 2.98
#